data_943eecde13669b3f3175b9796ba93f8a
#
_entry.id   943eecde13669b3f3175b9796ba93f8a
#
_cell.length_a   1.000
_cell.length_b   1.000
_cell.length_c   1.000
_cell.angle_alpha   90.00
_cell.angle_beta   90.00
_cell.angle_gamma   90.00
#
_symmetry.space_group_name_H-M   'P 1'
#
loop_
_entity.id
_entity.type
_entity.pdbx_description
1 polymer ?
#
loop_
_entity_poly.entity_id
_entity_poly.type
_entity_poly.pdbx_seq_one_letter_code
_entity_poly.pdbx_strand_id
1 'polypeptide(L)'
;ATNAISNVLEWDMPKHAVYLWTLPMFHCNGWCFPWTVAARAGVNVCLRRVEAQAIFDAIRNHGVTHYCGAPIVHGLLVNAPDAMKVGVPAGVKAMVAGAAPPASMIEGMEKMGFDLTHVYGLTEVYGPATVCAKHEAWNDLDIGERARLNARQGVRYHLQRDVRVLDPETMQPVPWDGETMGEIMFKGNIAMKGYLKNPKATEDAFAGGWFHSGDLAVQYPDGYIKIKDRSKDIIISGGENISSIEVEDVLYRHPDVLAAAVVAKPDAKWGETPCAFVELKAGAQTTPEDIVEHCKKHLAGFKVPRAVVFGELPKTSTGKIQKFELRKQA
;
A
#
# COMPACT_ATOMS: atom_id res chain seq x y z
N ALA A 1 0.52 18.86 13.97
CA ALA A 1 0.32 20.00 13.04
C ALA A 1 1.03 19.76 11.71
N THR A 2 2.36 19.50 11.70
CA THR A 2 3.16 19.39 10.46
C THR A 2 2.57 18.41 9.45
N ASN A 3 2.25 17.18 9.86
CA ASN A 3 1.72 16.18 8.93
C ASN A 3 0.29 16.51 8.46
N ALA A 4 -0.55 17.11 9.30
CA ALA A 4 -1.88 17.54 8.91
C ALA A 4 -1.84 18.65 7.83
N ILE A 5 -0.88 19.57 7.94
CA ILE A 5 -0.67 20.62 6.93
C ILE A 5 -0.06 20.00 5.66
N SER A 6 0.86 19.04 5.78
CA SER A 6 1.36 18.29 4.64
C SER A 6 0.23 17.63 3.85
N ASN A 7 -0.74 16.98 4.52
CA ASN A 7 -1.91 16.41 3.85
C ASN A 7 -2.69 17.46 3.05
N VAL A 8 -2.83 18.68 3.57
CA VAL A 8 -3.49 19.79 2.84
C VAL A 8 -2.71 20.13 1.56
N LEU A 9 -1.39 20.22 1.66
CA LEU A 9 -0.51 20.58 0.53
C LEU A 9 -0.48 19.46 -0.52
N GLU A 10 -0.27 18.20 -0.08
CA GLU A 10 -0.14 17.06 -0.99
C GLU A 10 -1.44 16.76 -1.76
N TRP A 11 -2.58 17.09 -1.19
CA TRP A 11 -3.87 16.77 -1.80
C TRP A 11 -4.58 17.99 -2.39
N ASP A 12 -3.95 19.15 -2.32
CA ASP A 12 -4.59 20.41 -2.73
C ASP A 12 -6.00 20.54 -2.11
N MET A 13 -6.07 20.21 -0.81
CA MET A 13 -7.36 20.03 -0.15
C MET A 13 -8.09 21.36 -0.01
N PRO A 14 -9.24 21.56 -0.66
CA PRO A 14 -9.95 22.83 -0.64
C PRO A 14 -10.57 23.13 0.73
N LYS A 15 -10.92 24.39 0.96
CA LYS A 15 -11.82 24.74 2.07
C LYS A 15 -13.16 24.03 1.89
N HIS A 16 -13.75 23.63 3.01
CA HIS A 16 -15.05 22.96 3.05
C HIS A 16 -15.12 21.61 2.30
N ALA A 17 -13.96 20.93 2.15
CA ALA A 17 -13.94 19.58 1.63
C ALA A 17 -14.87 18.66 2.44
N VAL A 18 -15.59 17.78 1.76
CA VAL A 18 -16.42 16.76 2.41
C VAL A 18 -15.64 15.46 2.44
N TYR A 19 -15.24 15.06 3.65
CA TYR A 19 -14.37 13.90 3.88
C TYR A 19 -15.16 12.71 4.43
N LEU A 20 -15.09 11.57 3.74
CA LEU A 20 -15.73 10.33 4.14
C LEU A 20 -14.76 9.46 4.96
N TRP A 21 -15.18 9.06 6.14
CA TRP A 21 -14.43 8.19 7.03
C TRP A 21 -14.67 6.70 6.70
N THR A 22 -13.87 6.17 5.81
CA THR A 22 -13.69 4.73 5.59
C THR A 22 -12.52 4.17 6.39
N LEU A 23 -11.63 5.07 6.85
CA LEU A 23 -10.45 4.77 7.64
C LEU A 23 -10.79 4.80 9.14
N PRO A 24 -10.36 3.81 9.96
CA PRO A 24 -10.50 3.90 11.41
C PRO A 24 -9.75 5.09 11.99
N MET A 25 -10.43 5.94 12.75
CA MET A 25 -9.83 7.17 13.30
C MET A 25 -8.68 6.92 14.28
N PHE A 26 -8.61 5.75 14.89
CA PHE A 26 -7.53 5.41 15.82
C PHE A 26 -6.23 5.03 15.09
N HIS A 27 -6.32 4.44 13.90
CA HIS A 27 -5.17 3.94 13.15
C HIS A 27 -4.31 5.09 12.64
N CYS A 28 -3.06 5.17 13.09
CA CYS A 28 -2.17 6.33 12.94
C CYS A 28 -2.91 7.66 13.20
N ASN A 29 -3.80 7.66 14.18
CA ASN A 29 -4.76 8.71 14.47
C ASN A 29 -5.45 9.26 13.21
N GLY A 30 -6.09 8.32 12.46
CA GLY A 30 -6.81 8.62 11.23
C GLY A 30 -5.94 9.26 10.14
N TRP A 31 -4.67 8.87 10.04
CA TRP A 31 -3.67 9.43 9.11
C TRP A 31 -3.61 10.97 9.16
N CYS A 32 -3.79 11.55 10.34
CA CYS A 32 -3.85 12.99 10.61
C CYS A 32 -5.07 13.72 10.02
N PHE A 33 -6.02 13.03 9.40
CA PHE A 33 -7.18 13.68 8.76
C PHE A 33 -8.17 14.32 9.73
N PRO A 34 -8.32 13.94 11.03
CA PRO A 34 -9.11 14.75 11.97
C PRO A 34 -8.64 16.21 12.02
N TRP A 35 -7.33 16.41 12.01
CA TRP A 35 -6.69 17.73 12.04
C TRP A 35 -6.69 18.42 10.67
N THR A 36 -6.47 17.63 9.61
CA THR A 36 -6.47 18.11 8.23
C THR A 36 -7.83 18.67 7.83
N VAL A 37 -8.91 17.91 8.07
CA VAL A 37 -10.29 18.33 7.78
C VAL A 37 -10.67 19.55 8.60
N ALA A 38 -10.33 19.58 9.90
CA ALA A 38 -10.58 20.73 10.77
C ALA A 38 -9.85 22.00 10.28
N ALA A 39 -8.58 21.87 9.85
CA ALA A 39 -7.80 23.00 9.31
C ALA A 39 -8.39 23.58 8.02
N ARG A 40 -9.21 22.83 7.30
CA ARG A 40 -9.91 23.28 6.08
C ARG A 40 -11.38 23.64 6.31
N ALA A 41 -11.85 23.68 7.57
CA ALA A 41 -13.27 23.84 7.90
C ALA A 41 -14.16 22.86 7.11
N GLY A 42 -13.66 21.63 6.94
CA GLY A 42 -14.31 20.59 6.16
C GLY A 42 -15.42 19.89 6.92
N VAL A 43 -16.20 19.10 6.21
CA VAL A 43 -17.31 18.29 6.73
C VAL A 43 -16.84 16.85 6.88
N ASN A 44 -17.15 16.22 8.01
CA ASN A 44 -16.89 14.81 8.24
C ASN A 44 -18.17 13.99 8.01
N VAL A 45 -18.10 13.02 7.10
CA VAL A 45 -19.14 12.00 6.87
C VAL A 45 -18.65 10.70 7.44
N CYS A 46 -19.37 10.11 8.39
CA CYS A 46 -18.97 8.90 9.10
C CYS A 46 -19.82 7.70 8.66
N LEU A 47 -19.18 6.54 8.50
CA LEU A 47 -19.84 5.27 8.21
C LEU A 47 -19.86 4.39 9.48
N ARG A 48 -20.96 3.64 9.66
CA ARG A 48 -20.98 2.57 10.68
C ARG A 48 -20.22 1.34 10.22
N ARG A 49 -20.30 1.03 8.92
CA ARG A 49 -19.62 -0.11 8.28
C ARG A 49 -19.04 0.33 6.96
N VAL A 50 -17.88 -0.22 6.64
CA VAL A 50 -17.22 0.01 5.36
C VAL A 50 -17.75 -1.02 4.38
N GLU A 51 -18.78 -0.66 3.64
CA GLU A 51 -19.47 -1.47 2.63
C GLU A 51 -19.58 -0.66 1.33
N ALA A 52 -19.47 -1.32 0.17
CA ALA A 52 -19.46 -0.62 -1.13
C ALA A 52 -20.70 0.26 -1.31
N GLN A 53 -21.90 -0.27 -1.02
CA GLN A 53 -23.15 0.47 -1.15
C GLN A 53 -23.15 1.73 -0.27
N ALA A 54 -22.74 1.59 1.01
CA ALA A 54 -22.71 2.71 1.95
C ALA A 54 -21.72 3.81 1.53
N ILE A 55 -20.58 3.44 0.95
CA ILE A 55 -19.59 4.39 0.41
C ILE A 55 -20.18 5.13 -0.80
N PHE A 56 -20.73 4.41 -1.78
CA PHE A 56 -21.32 5.04 -2.96
C PHE A 56 -22.51 5.92 -2.61
N ASP A 57 -23.36 5.50 -1.67
CA ASP A 57 -24.49 6.31 -1.19
C ASP A 57 -24.02 7.57 -0.48
N ALA A 58 -22.97 7.47 0.36
CA ALA A 58 -22.38 8.65 1.00
C ALA A 58 -21.80 9.63 -0.03
N ILE A 59 -21.13 9.14 -1.07
CA ILE A 59 -20.60 9.97 -2.15
C ILE A 59 -21.72 10.72 -2.86
N ARG A 60 -22.80 10.04 -3.24
CA ARG A 60 -23.94 10.64 -3.94
C ARG A 60 -24.73 11.61 -3.07
N ASN A 61 -25.04 11.21 -1.84
CA ASN A 61 -26.00 11.90 -1.01
C ASN A 61 -25.40 13.05 -0.18
N HIS A 62 -24.10 12.98 0.10
CA HIS A 62 -23.42 13.98 0.93
C HIS A 62 -22.36 14.79 0.18
N GLY A 63 -22.22 14.58 -1.14
CA GLY A 63 -21.25 15.31 -1.96
C GLY A 63 -19.79 15.07 -1.50
N VAL A 64 -19.48 13.85 -1.11
CA VAL A 64 -18.13 13.48 -0.68
C VAL A 64 -17.11 13.78 -1.77
N THR A 65 -16.07 14.51 -1.40
CA THR A 65 -14.99 14.93 -2.30
C THR A 65 -13.68 14.17 -2.04
N HIS A 66 -13.48 13.69 -0.81
CA HIS A 66 -12.23 13.08 -0.36
C HIS A 66 -12.49 11.89 0.58
N TYR A 67 -11.66 10.84 0.48
CA TYR A 67 -11.58 9.79 1.49
C TYR A 67 -10.22 9.06 1.42
N CYS A 68 -9.85 8.35 2.47
CA CYS A 68 -8.67 7.50 2.51
C CYS A 68 -9.08 6.07 2.81
N GLY A 69 -8.35 5.10 2.28
CA GLY A 69 -8.63 3.69 2.55
C GLY A 69 -7.42 2.79 2.33
N ALA A 70 -7.44 1.60 2.94
CA ALA A 70 -6.53 0.52 2.60
C ALA A 70 -6.92 -0.10 1.25
N PRO A 71 -6.01 -0.83 0.57
CA PRO A 71 -6.31 -1.47 -0.72
C PRO A 71 -7.60 -2.30 -0.73
N ILE A 72 -7.93 -2.95 0.39
CA ILE A 72 -9.16 -3.74 0.52
C ILE A 72 -10.43 -2.89 0.33
N VAL A 73 -10.42 -1.64 0.80
CA VAL A 73 -11.57 -0.73 0.63
C VAL A 73 -11.75 -0.36 -0.84
N HIS A 74 -10.66 -0.03 -1.53
CA HIS A 74 -10.71 0.28 -2.96
C HIS A 74 -11.06 -0.96 -3.80
N GLY A 75 -10.51 -2.13 -3.45
CA GLY A 75 -10.86 -3.40 -4.07
C GLY A 75 -12.34 -3.74 -3.92
N LEU A 76 -12.94 -3.45 -2.76
CA LEU A 76 -14.37 -3.59 -2.53
C LEU A 76 -15.20 -2.75 -3.51
N LEU A 77 -14.79 -1.51 -3.78
CA LEU A 77 -15.47 -0.62 -4.72
C LEU A 77 -15.29 -1.09 -6.17
N VAL A 78 -14.08 -1.45 -6.57
CA VAL A 78 -13.77 -1.95 -7.92
C VAL A 78 -14.59 -3.21 -8.24
N ASN A 79 -14.69 -4.14 -7.30
CA ASN A 79 -15.38 -5.42 -7.47
C ASN A 79 -16.90 -5.33 -7.19
N ALA A 80 -17.43 -4.17 -6.81
CA ALA A 80 -18.86 -3.98 -6.61
C ALA A 80 -19.64 -4.14 -7.93
N PRO A 81 -20.90 -4.62 -7.89
CA PRO A 81 -21.78 -4.66 -9.06
C PRO A 81 -21.89 -3.28 -9.74
N ASP A 82 -21.93 -3.26 -11.06
CA ASP A 82 -21.98 -1.99 -11.83
C ASP A 82 -23.21 -1.15 -11.50
N ALA A 83 -24.33 -1.77 -11.15
CA ALA A 83 -25.52 -1.07 -10.70
C ALA A 83 -25.28 -0.17 -9.47
N MET A 84 -24.35 -0.54 -8.58
CA MET A 84 -23.98 0.27 -7.42
C MET A 84 -23.13 1.50 -7.79
N LYS A 85 -22.41 1.45 -8.91
CA LYS A 85 -21.50 2.49 -9.39
C LYS A 85 -22.20 3.63 -10.12
N VAL A 86 -23.46 3.39 -10.56
CA VAL A 86 -24.24 4.39 -11.31
C VAL A 86 -24.42 5.68 -10.52
N GLY A 87 -24.16 6.82 -11.16
CA GLY A 87 -24.35 8.15 -10.56
C GLY A 87 -23.26 8.57 -9.57
N VAL A 88 -22.15 7.83 -9.48
CA VAL A 88 -20.96 8.28 -8.74
C VAL A 88 -20.26 9.38 -9.56
N PRO A 89 -20.05 10.59 -9.00
CA PRO A 89 -19.38 11.65 -9.73
C PRO A 89 -17.90 11.32 -9.98
N ALA A 90 -17.37 11.74 -11.12
CA ALA A 90 -15.95 11.68 -11.39
C ALA A 90 -15.18 12.70 -10.54
N GLY A 91 -13.88 12.44 -10.31
CA GLY A 91 -12.97 13.36 -9.62
C GLY A 91 -13.03 13.29 -8.10
N VAL A 92 -13.72 12.30 -7.51
CA VAL A 92 -13.59 12.02 -6.07
C VAL A 92 -12.14 11.62 -5.78
N LYS A 93 -11.49 12.38 -4.90
CA LYS A 93 -10.10 12.13 -4.51
C LYS A 93 -10.01 11.04 -3.46
N ALA A 94 -9.17 10.06 -3.69
CA ALA A 94 -8.94 8.95 -2.78
C ALA A 94 -7.44 8.79 -2.47
N MET A 95 -7.09 8.55 -1.21
CA MET A 95 -5.74 8.12 -0.85
C MET A 95 -5.71 6.65 -0.47
N VAL A 96 -4.73 5.92 -0.96
CA VAL A 96 -4.49 4.53 -0.61
C VAL A 96 -3.16 4.36 0.10
N ALA A 97 -3.15 3.61 1.20
CA ALA A 97 -1.95 3.20 1.94
C ALA A 97 -2.26 2.01 2.88
N GLY A 98 -1.31 1.68 3.76
CA GLY A 98 -1.42 0.60 4.75
C GLY A 98 -0.92 -0.75 4.22
N ALA A 99 -0.98 -0.97 2.93
CA ALA A 99 -0.31 -2.03 2.17
C ALA A 99 -0.02 -1.51 0.76
N ALA A 100 0.85 -2.17 0.01
CA ALA A 100 1.11 -1.83 -1.39
C ALA A 100 -0.16 -2.08 -2.22
N PRO A 101 -0.69 -1.07 -2.93
CA PRO A 101 -1.85 -1.26 -3.78
C PRO A 101 -1.45 -1.98 -5.08
N PRO A 102 -2.16 -3.06 -5.48
CA PRO A 102 -1.95 -3.65 -6.79
C PRO A 102 -2.25 -2.64 -7.92
N ALA A 103 -1.44 -2.65 -8.98
CA ALA A 103 -1.66 -1.75 -10.13
C ALA A 103 -3.04 -1.94 -10.76
N SER A 104 -3.54 -3.19 -10.81
CA SER A 104 -4.88 -3.51 -11.31
C SER A 104 -6.02 -2.84 -10.51
N MET A 105 -5.84 -2.69 -9.19
CA MET A 105 -6.80 -1.98 -8.35
C MET A 105 -6.77 -0.47 -8.62
N ILE A 106 -5.57 0.12 -8.78
CA ILE A 106 -5.41 1.53 -9.15
C ILE A 106 -6.08 1.80 -10.49
N GLU A 107 -5.82 0.95 -11.50
CA GLU A 107 -6.46 1.01 -12.81
C GLU A 107 -7.99 0.94 -12.71
N GLY A 108 -8.51 0.02 -11.89
CA GLY A 108 -9.95 -0.11 -11.66
C GLY A 108 -10.58 1.14 -11.06
N MET A 109 -9.92 1.77 -10.08
CA MET A 109 -10.37 3.03 -9.48
C MET A 109 -10.36 4.19 -10.48
N GLU A 110 -9.28 4.32 -11.27
CA GLU A 110 -9.19 5.37 -12.29
C GLU A 110 -10.25 5.18 -13.40
N LYS A 111 -10.55 3.94 -13.82
CA LYS A 111 -11.66 3.63 -14.76
C LYS A 111 -13.03 4.05 -14.23
N MET A 112 -13.21 4.02 -12.91
CA MET A 112 -14.42 4.50 -12.25
C MET A 112 -14.45 6.03 -12.09
N GLY A 113 -13.42 6.75 -12.51
CA GLY A 113 -13.31 8.20 -12.42
C GLY A 113 -12.80 8.75 -11.09
N PHE A 114 -12.25 7.91 -10.21
CA PHE A 114 -11.60 8.37 -8.98
C PHE A 114 -10.18 8.91 -9.26
N ASP A 115 -9.82 9.97 -8.56
CA ASP A 115 -8.44 10.47 -8.52
C ASP A 115 -7.70 9.81 -7.35
N LEU A 116 -7.07 8.67 -7.60
CA LEU A 116 -6.41 7.86 -6.59
C LEU A 116 -4.94 8.26 -6.43
N THR A 117 -4.53 8.57 -5.20
CA THR A 117 -3.15 8.91 -4.83
C THR A 117 -2.60 7.86 -3.87
N HIS A 118 -1.47 7.26 -4.20
CA HIS A 118 -0.78 6.34 -3.30
C HIS A 118 0.13 7.13 -2.34
N VAL A 119 -0.01 6.86 -1.05
CA VAL A 119 0.83 7.42 0.01
C VAL A 119 1.39 6.29 0.88
N TYR A 120 2.54 6.53 1.50
CA TYR A 120 3.15 5.57 2.39
C TYR A 120 3.62 6.25 3.69
N GLY A 121 3.51 5.53 4.77
CA GLY A 121 3.98 5.90 6.09
C GLY A 121 3.67 4.80 7.10
N LEU A 122 4.10 5.03 8.34
CA LEU A 122 3.95 4.11 9.47
C LEU A 122 3.43 4.88 10.67
N THR A 123 3.05 4.15 11.71
CA THR A 123 2.67 4.75 12.99
C THR A 123 3.81 5.58 13.58
N GLU A 124 5.03 5.12 13.42
CA GLU A 124 6.26 5.72 13.90
C GLU A 124 6.61 7.06 13.24
N VAL A 125 6.02 7.35 12.08
CA VAL A 125 6.13 8.66 11.40
C VAL A 125 4.78 9.40 11.32
N TYR A 126 3.81 8.97 12.13
CA TYR A 126 2.50 9.60 12.31
C TYR A 126 1.68 9.71 11.02
N GLY A 127 1.55 8.62 10.27
CA GLY A 127 0.75 8.52 9.05
C GLY A 127 1.56 8.75 7.77
N PRO A 128 0.97 9.30 6.70
CA PRO A 128 1.65 9.48 5.43
C PRO A 128 2.91 10.36 5.53
N ALA A 129 3.98 9.91 4.92
CA ALA A 129 5.28 10.58 4.90
C ALA A 129 5.90 10.63 3.51
N THR A 130 5.39 9.80 2.57
CA THR A 130 5.68 9.89 1.13
C THR A 130 4.39 9.87 0.32
N VAL A 131 4.45 10.38 -0.90
CA VAL A 131 3.34 10.47 -1.84
C VAL A 131 3.82 10.12 -3.24
N CYS A 132 3.05 9.32 -3.96
CA CYS A 132 3.23 9.18 -5.39
C CYS A 132 2.65 10.42 -6.08
N ALA A 133 3.42 11.50 -6.09
CA ALA A 133 3.05 12.75 -6.76
C ALA A 133 2.90 12.48 -8.26
N LYS A 134 1.76 12.84 -8.83
CA LYS A 134 1.48 12.60 -10.24
C LYS A 134 2.12 13.69 -11.09
N HIS A 135 2.83 13.29 -12.14
CA HIS A 135 3.31 14.21 -13.17
C HIS A 135 2.24 14.43 -14.23
N GLU A 136 2.10 15.64 -14.70
CA GLU A 136 1.16 15.99 -15.77
C GLU A 136 1.39 15.14 -17.03
N ALA A 137 2.64 14.87 -17.39
CA ALA A 137 3.01 14.01 -18.51
C ALA A 137 2.48 12.57 -18.41
N TRP A 138 2.10 12.10 -17.22
CA TRP A 138 1.50 10.76 -17.08
C TRP A 138 0.06 10.69 -17.59
N ASN A 139 -0.59 11.83 -17.78
CA ASN A 139 -1.94 11.87 -18.35
C ASN A 139 -1.99 11.37 -19.79
N ASP A 140 -0.88 11.47 -20.53
CA ASP A 140 -0.74 11.02 -21.90
C ASP A 140 -0.42 9.52 -22.03
N LEU A 141 -0.11 8.85 -20.91
CA LEU A 141 0.17 7.41 -20.87
C LEU A 141 -1.12 6.59 -20.90
N ASP A 142 -1.02 5.34 -21.38
CA ASP A 142 -2.11 4.41 -21.20
C ASP A 142 -2.40 4.16 -19.71
N ILE A 143 -3.63 3.75 -19.41
CA ILE A 143 -4.10 3.63 -18.02
C ILE A 143 -3.31 2.57 -17.23
N GLY A 144 -2.85 1.50 -17.87
CA GLY A 144 -2.08 0.43 -17.23
C GLY A 144 -0.68 0.92 -16.84
N GLU A 145 -0.01 1.67 -17.73
CA GLU A 145 1.29 2.26 -17.43
C GLU A 145 1.19 3.31 -16.34
N ARG A 146 0.17 4.18 -16.40
CA ARG A 146 -0.10 5.17 -15.35
C ARG A 146 -0.36 4.51 -13.99
N ALA A 147 -1.16 3.44 -13.95
CA ALA A 147 -1.41 2.69 -12.72
C ALA A 147 -0.13 2.07 -12.16
N ARG A 148 0.77 1.55 -13.02
CA ARG A 148 2.07 1.02 -12.62
C ARG A 148 2.96 2.09 -11.99
N LEU A 149 2.97 3.31 -12.53
CA LEU A 149 3.70 4.44 -11.95
C LEU A 149 3.09 4.87 -10.61
N ASN A 150 1.76 4.94 -10.54
CA ASN A 150 1.02 5.30 -9.32
C ASN A 150 1.13 4.25 -8.20
N ALA A 151 1.54 3.03 -8.49
CA ALA A 151 1.77 1.98 -7.49
C ALA A 151 3.07 2.17 -6.69
N ARG A 152 3.93 3.14 -7.05
CA ARG A 152 5.14 3.48 -6.30
C ARG A 152 4.80 4.26 -5.03
N GLN A 153 5.65 4.21 -3.99
CA GLN A 153 5.50 5.00 -2.78
C GLN A 153 5.87 6.48 -2.99
N GLY A 154 6.53 6.77 -4.11
CA GLY A 154 6.77 8.11 -4.60
C GLY A 154 7.91 8.86 -3.91
N VAL A 155 7.67 10.11 -3.59
CA VAL A 155 8.65 11.06 -3.03
C VAL A 155 8.22 11.50 -1.63
N ARG A 156 9.12 12.17 -0.89
CA ARG A 156 8.82 12.66 0.46
C ARG A 156 7.70 13.70 0.47
N TYR A 157 6.91 13.74 1.52
CA TYR A 157 5.94 14.81 1.78
C TYR A 157 6.63 16.18 1.91
N HIS A 158 5.94 17.25 1.53
CA HIS A 158 6.47 18.61 1.48
C HIS A 158 7.13 19.05 2.80
N LEU A 159 6.50 18.81 3.93
CA LEU A 159 7.00 19.23 5.23
C LEU A 159 7.79 18.14 5.98
N GLN A 160 8.00 16.97 5.36
CA GLN A 160 8.91 15.95 5.87
C GLN A 160 10.35 16.38 5.59
N ARG A 161 11.22 16.33 6.61
CA ARG A 161 12.60 16.79 6.47
C ARG A 161 13.41 15.96 5.48
N ASP A 162 13.42 14.63 5.67
CA ASP A 162 14.17 13.73 4.80
C ASP A 162 13.57 12.32 4.80
N VAL A 163 13.58 11.68 3.63
CA VAL A 163 13.26 10.27 3.39
C VAL A 163 14.27 9.76 2.38
N ARG A 164 14.96 8.69 2.70
CA ARG A 164 16.00 8.10 1.83
C ARG A 164 15.93 6.60 1.82
N VAL A 165 16.44 6.01 0.76
CA VAL A 165 16.78 4.59 0.71
C VAL A 165 18.27 4.47 1.00
N LEU A 166 18.60 3.90 2.15
CA LEU A 166 19.98 3.75 2.60
C LEU A 166 20.32 2.27 2.75
N ASP A 167 21.57 1.92 2.52
CA ASP A 167 22.10 0.64 2.92
C ASP A 167 22.13 0.59 4.47
N PRO A 168 21.48 -0.39 5.11
CA PRO A 168 21.32 -0.40 6.56
C PRO A 168 22.62 -0.67 7.34
N GLU A 169 23.65 -1.22 6.70
CA GLU A 169 24.95 -1.51 7.33
C GLU A 169 25.90 -0.31 7.23
N THR A 170 25.99 0.28 6.04
CA THR A 170 26.91 1.38 5.76
C THR A 170 26.32 2.77 5.99
N MET A 171 24.99 2.86 6.08
CA MET A 171 24.22 4.12 6.17
C MET A 171 24.44 5.06 4.97
N GLN A 172 24.95 4.53 3.84
CA GLN A 172 25.12 5.30 2.61
C GLN A 172 23.88 5.19 1.72
N PRO A 173 23.55 6.24 0.97
CA PRO A 173 22.47 6.19 -0.03
C PRO A 173 22.76 5.12 -1.07
N VAL A 174 21.75 4.34 -1.43
CA VAL A 174 21.83 3.42 -2.56
C VAL A 174 21.79 4.18 -3.89
N PRO A 175 22.33 3.62 -4.99
CA PRO A 175 22.16 4.19 -6.34
C PRO A 175 20.67 4.35 -6.72
N TRP A 176 20.38 5.36 -7.52
CA TRP A 176 19.02 5.61 -8.06
C TRP A 176 18.83 4.86 -9.38
N ASP A 177 19.04 3.56 -9.36
CA ASP A 177 18.98 2.67 -10.53
C ASP A 177 17.67 1.88 -10.65
N GLY A 178 16.81 1.93 -9.62
CA GLY A 178 15.57 1.16 -9.55
C GLY A 178 15.78 -0.34 -9.25
N GLU A 179 16.99 -0.75 -8.95
CA GLU A 179 17.41 -2.16 -8.78
C GLU A 179 18.07 -2.39 -7.42
N THR A 180 19.04 -1.54 -7.03
CA THR A 180 19.78 -1.69 -5.78
C THR A 180 18.85 -1.45 -4.58
N MET A 181 18.70 -2.49 -3.75
CA MET A 181 17.84 -2.42 -2.57
C MET A 181 18.57 -1.78 -1.38
N GLY A 182 17.84 -0.98 -0.63
CA GLY A 182 18.18 -0.50 0.69
C GLY A 182 16.92 -0.40 1.56
N GLU A 183 17.08 0.14 2.76
CA GLU A 183 15.98 0.37 3.68
C GLU A 183 15.47 1.81 3.55
N ILE A 184 14.13 2.00 3.56
CA ILE A 184 13.55 3.35 3.65
C ILE A 184 13.77 3.86 5.07
N MET A 185 14.44 4.99 5.19
CA MET A 185 14.71 5.63 6.46
C MET A 185 14.18 7.06 6.49
N PHE A 186 13.72 7.45 7.67
CA PHE A 186 13.11 8.76 7.89
C PHE A 186 13.91 9.61 8.86
N LYS A 187 13.93 10.92 8.60
CA LYS A 187 14.52 11.91 9.50
C LYS A 187 13.69 13.18 9.50
N GLY A 188 13.14 13.55 10.65
CA GLY A 188 12.32 14.78 10.75
C GLY A 188 11.39 14.81 11.93
N ASN A 189 10.62 15.90 12.02
CA ASN A 189 9.75 16.18 13.16
C ASN A 189 8.48 15.35 13.24
N ILE A 190 8.17 14.57 12.18
CA ILE A 190 7.05 13.64 12.21
C ILE A 190 7.44 12.26 12.74
N ALA A 191 8.74 11.93 12.79
CA ALA A 191 9.20 10.71 13.42
C ALA A 191 8.91 10.72 14.91
N MET A 192 8.53 9.57 15.46
CA MET A 192 8.25 9.39 16.89
C MET A 192 9.48 9.71 17.74
N LYS A 193 9.27 9.98 19.02
CA LYS A 193 10.37 10.11 20.00
C LYS A 193 10.96 8.77 20.42
N GLY A 194 10.21 7.70 20.26
CA GLY A 194 10.62 6.35 20.62
C GLY A 194 9.45 5.47 21.04
N TYR A 195 9.71 4.21 21.28
CA TYR A 195 8.78 3.23 21.82
C TYR A 195 8.60 3.39 23.32
N LEU A 196 7.35 3.44 23.77
CA LEU A 196 7.01 3.65 25.17
C LEU A 196 7.62 2.54 26.07
N LYS A 197 8.40 2.96 27.09
CA LYS A 197 9.08 2.07 28.05
C LYS A 197 9.95 0.98 27.41
N ASN A 198 10.43 1.22 26.19
CA ASN A 198 11.33 0.30 25.47
C ASN A 198 12.53 1.07 24.88
N PRO A 199 13.50 1.47 25.73
CA PRO A 199 14.66 2.23 25.27
C PRO A 199 15.53 1.46 24.29
N LYS A 200 15.67 0.12 24.48
CA LYS A 200 16.47 -0.72 23.58
C LYS A 200 15.92 -0.71 22.15
N ALA A 201 14.61 -0.99 22.00
CA ALA A 201 13.99 -0.94 20.68
C ALA A 201 14.02 0.47 20.07
N THR A 202 14.00 1.52 20.90
CA THR A 202 14.13 2.91 20.42
C THR A 202 15.53 3.17 19.89
N GLU A 203 16.56 2.77 20.61
CA GLU A 203 17.96 2.89 20.20
C GLU A 203 18.22 2.18 18.87
N ASP A 204 17.75 0.93 18.76
CA ASP A 204 17.87 0.13 17.54
C ASP A 204 17.13 0.78 16.36
N ALA A 205 15.90 1.28 16.58
CA ALA A 205 15.10 1.91 15.53
C ALA A 205 15.66 3.27 15.07
N PHE A 206 16.53 3.93 15.84
CA PHE A 206 17.14 5.21 15.48
C PHE A 206 18.66 5.14 15.29
N ALA A 207 19.19 3.96 14.99
CA ALA A 207 20.62 3.77 14.71
C ALA A 207 21.07 4.74 13.60
N GLY A 208 22.29 5.28 13.70
CA GLY A 208 22.82 6.23 12.74
C GLY A 208 22.07 7.57 12.63
N GLY A 209 21.12 7.85 13.56
CA GLY A 209 20.35 9.09 13.59
C GLY A 209 19.21 9.17 12.56
N TRP A 210 18.79 8.03 12.02
CA TRP A 210 17.63 7.85 11.15
C TRP A 210 16.66 6.87 11.79
N PHE A 211 15.37 7.07 11.55
CA PHE A 211 14.36 6.07 11.89
C PHE A 211 14.36 4.96 10.82
N HIS A 212 14.64 3.74 11.22
CA HIS A 212 14.61 2.53 10.42
C HIS A 212 13.20 1.99 10.29
N SER A 213 12.67 1.91 9.07
CA SER A 213 11.29 1.44 8.84
C SER A 213 11.15 -0.08 8.81
N GLY A 214 12.23 -0.79 8.50
CA GLY A 214 12.22 -2.22 8.19
C GLY A 214 11.63 -2.54 6.82
N ASP A 215 11.30 -1.55 6.00
CA ASP A 215 10.75 -1.73 4.65
C ASP A 215 11.88 -1.53 3.63
N LEU A 216 12.14 -2.57 2.82
CA LEU A 216 13.16 -2.57 1.77
C LEU A 216 12.61 -1.97 0.48
N ALA A 217 13.38 -1.12 -0.15
CA ALA A 217 12.97 -0.40 -1.34
C ALA A 217 14.13 -0.17 -2.31
N VAL A 218 13.78 0.25 -3.51
CA VAL A 218 14.68 0.81 -4.50
C VAL A 218 14.32 2.26 -4.77
N GLN A 219 15.28 3.05 -5.24
CA GLN A 219 15.03 4.41 -5.70
C GLN A 219 15.29 4.51 -7.21
N TYR A 220 14.34 5.11 -7.93
CA TYR A 220 14.44 5.30 -9.37
C TYR A 220 15.18 6.58 -9.74
N PRO A 221 15.70 6.71 -10.99
CA PRO A 221 16.36 7.92 -11.46
C PRO A 221 15.52 9.20 -11.36
N ASP A 222 14.19 9.07 -11.40
CA ASP A 222 13.24 10.18 -11.21
C ASP A 222 12.99 10.56 -9.73
N GLY A 223 13.72 9.91 -8.80
CA GLY A 223 13.63 10.15 -7.37
C GLY A 223 12.54 9.36 -6.65
N TYR A 224 11.67 8.65 -7.37
CA TYR A 224 10.58 7.89 -6.78
C TYR A 224 11.08 6.63 -6.09
N ILE A 225 10.54 6.38 -4.91
CA ILE A 225 10.82 5.18 -4.12
C ILE A 225 9.76 4.12 -4.44
N LYS A 226 10.17 2.87 -4.55
CA LYS A 226 9.28 1.70 -4.64
C LYS A 226 9.69 0.65 -3.62
N ILE A 227 8.78 0.34 -2.69
CA ILE A 227 8.93 -0.77 -1.76
C ILE A 227 8.98 -2.08 -2.53
N LYS A 228 9.95 -2.91 -2.20
CA LYS A 228 10.08 -4.29 -2.70
C LYS A 228 9.49 -5.28 -1.72
N ASP A 229 9.80 -5.14 -0.43
CA ASP A 229 9.22 -5.95 0.64
C ASP A 229 9.59 -5.40 2.02
N ARG A 230 9.13 -6.08 3.07
CA ARG A 230 9.70 -5.95 4.40
C ARG A 230 10.94 -6.81 4.53
N SER A 231 11.93 -6.38 5.28
CA SER A 231 13.16 -7.15 5.51
C SER A 231 12.87 -8.57 6.02
N LYS A 232 11.84 -8.73 6.87
CA LYS A 232 11.39 -10.01 7.43
C LYS A 232 10.47 -10.83 6.52
N ASP A 233 10.01 -10.28 5.41
CA ASP A 233 9.06 -10.91 4.49
C ASP A 233 9.73 -11.32 3.16
N ILE A 234 10.98 -10.89 2.91
CA ILE A 234 11.81 -11.38 1.82
C ILE A 234 11.97 -12.90 1.94
N ILE A 235 11.79 -13.61 0.84
CA ILE A 235 11.93 -15.06 0.75
C ILE A 235 13.29 -15.36 0.16
N ILE A 236 14.13 -16.12 0.87
CA ILE A 236 15.49 -16.44 0.43
C ILE A 236 15.50 -17.85 -0.14
N SER A 237 15.42 -17.96 -1.48
CA SER A 237 15.33 -19.23 -2.19
C SER A 237 16.61 -19.51 -2.98
N GLY A 238 17.39 -20.47 -2.55
CA GLY A 238 18.65 -20.84 -3.21
C GLY A 238 19.70 -19.73 -3.26
N GLY A 239 19.66 -18.80 -2.29
CA GLY A 239 20.51 -17.61 -2.24
C GLY A 239 19.96 -16.38 -2.96
N GLU A 240 18.83 -16.51 -3.66
CA GLU A 240 18.17 -15.40 -4.35
C GLU A 240 17.08 -14.78 -3.49
N ASN A 241 17.01 -13.44 -3.46
CA ASN A 241 15.98 -12.70 -2.76
C ASN A 241 14.72 -12.58 -3.62
N ILE A 242 13.60 -13.07 -3.10
CA ILE A 242 12.30 -12.98 -3.75
C ILE A 242 11.42 -12.02 -2.96
N SER A 243 10.94 -10.96 -3.62
CA SER A 243 9.92 -10.08 -3.07
C SER A 243 8.57 -10.79 -3.05
N SER A 244 7.99 -10.92 -1.86
CA SER A 244 6.63 -11.45 -1.73
C SER A 244 5.61 -10.53 -2.43
N ILE A 245 5.82 -9.21 -2.39
CA ILE A 245 4.97 -8.22 -3.06
C ILE A 245 5.00 -8.38 -4.58
N GLU A 246 6.16 -8.67 -5.18
CA GLU A 246 6.26 -8.90 -6.63
C GLU A 246 5.41 -10.10 -7.07
N VAL A 247 5.42 -11.16 -6.29
CA VAL A 247 4.61 -12.35 -6.57
C VAL A 247 3.12 -12.05 -6.35
N GLU A 248 2.78 -11.34 -5.28
CA GLU A 248 1.40 -10.90 -4.99
C GLU A 248 0.84 -10.02 -6.11
N ASP A 249 1.62 -9.09 -6.65
CA ASP A 249 1.21 -8.24 -7.78
C ASP A 249 0.81 -9.07 -9.02
N VAL A 250 1.51 -10.16 -9.28
CA VAL A 250 1.17 -11.07 -10.37
C VAL A 250 -0.12 -11.83 -10.05
N LEU A 251 -0.27 -12.34 -8.82
CA LEU A 251 -1.48 -13.04 -8.39
C LEU A 251 -2.73 -12.15 -8.51
N TYR A 252 -2.64 -10.87 -8.12
CA TYR A 252 -3.75 -9.92 -8.24
C TYR A 252 -4.18 -9.62 -9.68
N ARG A 253 -3.36 -9.94 -10.69
CA ARG A 253 -3.74 -9.81 -12.11
C ARG A 253 -4.59 -10.99 -12.60
N HIS A 254 -4.66 -12.09 -11.85
CA HIS A 254 -5.51 -13.21 -12.20
C HIS A 254 -6.98 -12.83 -12.01
N PRO A 255 -7.88 -13.08 -13.00
CA PRO A 255 -9.26 -12.60 -12.97
C PRO A 255 -10.07 -13.13 -11.78
N ASP A 256 -9.75 -14.32 -11.30
CA ASP A 256 -10.47 -14.99 -10.22
C ASP A 256 -9.93 -14.72 -8.82
N VAL A 257 -8.81 -14.02 -8.70
CA VAL A 257 -8.19 -13.70 -7.40
C VAL A 257 -8.87 -12.46 -6.81
N LEU A 258 -9.39 -12.61 -5.59
CA LEU A 258 -9.92 -11.51 -4.77
C LEU A 258 -8.84 -10.91 -3.90
N ALA A 259 -8.04 -11.76 -3.22
CA ALA A 259 -6.93 -11.34 -2.39
C ALA A 259 -5.83 -12.41 -2.40
N ALA A 260 -4.58 -11.97 -2.25
CA ALA A 260 -3.44 -12.87 -2.21
C ALA A 260 -2.41 -12.38 -1.18
N ALA A 261 -1.69 -13.35 -0.59
CA ALA A 261 -0.51 -13.10 0.22
C ALA A 261 0.51 -14.21 -0.01
N VAL A 262 1.78 -13.83 -0.07
CA VAL A 262 2.88 -14.77 -0.28
C VAL A 262 3.81 -14.73 0.92
N VAL A 263 4.18 -15.91 1.40
CA VAL A 263 5.09 -16.07 2.53
C VAL A 263 6.16 -17.11 2.21
N ALA A 264 7.26 -17.04 2.94
CA ALA A 264 8.29 -18.06 2.89
C ALA A 264 7.74 -19.39 3.45
N LYS A 265 7.98 -20.48 2.73
CA LYS A 265 7.79 -21.86 3.16
C LYS A 265 9.16 -22.54 3.24
N PRO A 266 9.50 -23.20 4.35
CA PRO A 266 10.75 -23.97 4.44
C PRO A 266 10.84 -25.05 3.34
N ASP A 267 12.01 -25.17 2.73
CA ASP A 267 12.30 -26.13 1.68
C ASP A 267 13.69 -26.75 1.88
N ALA A 268 13.76 -28.09 1.87
CA ALA A 268 15.00 -28.82 2.17
C ALA A 268 16.13 -28.58 1.14
N LYS A 269 15.78 -28.22 -0.10
CA LYS A 269 16.74 -27.99 -1.18
C LYS A 269 17.12 -26.52 -1.34
N TRP A 270 16.15 -25.63 -1.18
CA TRP A 270 16.28 -24.21 -1.52
C TRP A 270 16.35 -23.29 -0.29
N GLY A 271 16.25 -23.86 0.93
CA GLY A 271 16.10 -23.12 2.18
C GLY A 271 14.66 -22.64 2.36
N GLU A 272 14.22 -21.76 1.48
CA GLU A 272 12.83 -21.28 1.44
C GLU A 272 12.29 -21.31 0.00
N THR A 273 10.97 -21.37 -0.12
CA THR A 273 10.26 -21.21 -1.39
C THR A 273 8.99 -20.37 -1.20
N PRO A 274 8.50 -19.66 -2.24
CA PRO A 274 7.25 -18.93 -2.14
C PRO A 274 6.05 -19.87 -1.96
N CYS A 275 5.21 -19.60 -0.96
CA CYS A 275 3.91 -20.20 -0.75
C CYS A 275 2.83 -19.12 -0.89
N ALA A 276 1.94 -19.29 -1.86
CA ALA A 276 0.85 -18.37 -2.13
C ALA A 276 -0.42 -18.79 -1.38
N PHE A 277 -0.97 -17.89 -0.59
CA PHE A 277 -2.30 -18.00 -0.02
C PHE A 277 -3.25 -17.12 -0.81
N VAL A 278 -4.33 -17.69 -1.33
CA VAL A 278 -5.20 -17.02 -2.29
C VAL A 278 -6.66 -17.12 -1.87
N GLU A 279 -7.32 -15.99 -1.78
CA GLU A 279 -8.77 -15.89 -1.62
C GLU A 279 -9.38 -15.65 -3.00
N LEU A 280 -10.26 -16.53 -3.45
CA LEU A 280 -10.90 -16.43 -4.74
C LEU A 280 -12.18 -15.59 -4.69
N LYS A 281 -12.55 -15.00 -5.83
CA LYS A 281 -13.85 -14.36 -6.01
C LYS A 281 -14.97 -15.37 -5.92
N ALA A 282 -16.15 -14.94 -5.52
CA ALA A 282 -17.33 -15.81 -5.42
C ALA A 282 -17.66 -16.46 -6.79
N GLY A 283 -17.80 -17.79 -6.78
CA GLY A 283 -18.10 -18.58 -7.98
C GLY A 283 -16.91 -18.93 -8.86
N ALA A 284 -15.70 -18.48 -8.55
CA ALA A 284 -14.48 -18.88 -9.25
C ALA A 284 -14.20 -20.40 -9.08
N GLN A 285 -13.66 -21.02 -10.14
CA GLN A 285 -13.33 -22.45 -10.14
C GLN A 285 -11.85 -22.70 -10.50
N THR A 286 -11.00 -21.73 -10.24
CA THR A 286 -9.56 -21.78 -10.49
C THR A 286 -8.90 -22.85 -9.62
N THR A 287 -7.97 -23.60 -10.18
CA THR A 287 -7.16 -24.60 -9.47
C THR A 287 -5.81 -24.02 -9.02
N PRO A 288 -5.11 -24.66 -8.06
CA PRO A 288 -3.73 -24.29 -7.72
C PRO A 288 -2.79 -24.30 -8.92
N GLU A 289 -2.98 -25.25 -9.83
CA GLU A 289 -2.19 -25.41 -11.06
C GLU A 289 -2.39 -24.22 -12.00
N ASP A 290 -3.62 -23.70 -12.15
CA ASP A 290 -3.93 -22.53 -12.96
C ASP A 290 -3.22 -21.27 -12.42
N ILE A 291 -3.20 -21.11 -11.09
CA ILE A 291 -2.48 -20.02 -10.41
C ILE A 291 -0.97 -20.12 -10.68
N VAL A 292 -0.39 -21.31 -10.56
CA VAL A 292 1.03 -21.54 -10.85
C VAL A 292 1.35 -21.27 -12.32
N GLU A 293 0.52 -21.72 -13.26
CA GLU A 293 0.69 -21.46 -14.70
C GLU A 293 0.57 -19.96 -15.03
N HIS A 294 -0.36 -19.25 -14.36
CA HIS A 294 -0.42 -17.80 -14.47
C HIS A 294 0.88 -17.13 -14.00
N CYS A 295 1.42 -17.53 -12.84
CA CYS A 295 2.67 -17.01 -12.33
C CYS A 295 3.87 -17.29 -13.25
N LYS A 296 3.97 -18.49 -13.85
CA LYS A 296 5.03 -18.86 -14.80
C LYS A 296 5.10 -17.97 -16.03
N LYS A 297 3.97 -17.42 -16.47
CA LYS A 297 3.90 -16.51 -17.62
C LYS A 297 4.45 -15.11 -17.33
N HIS A 298 4.55 -14.74 -16.04
CA HIS A 298 4.85 -13.37 -15.63
C HIS A 298 6.04 -13.23 -14.67
N LEU A 299 6.57 -14.36 -14.15
CA LEU A 299 7.67 -14.36 -13.17
C LEU A 299 8.83 -15.24 -13.66
N ALA A 300 10.03 -14.90 -13.21
CA ALA A 300 11.17 -15.81 -13.33
C ALA A 300 10.89 -17.11 -12.55
N GLY A 301 11.37 -18.26 -13.07
CA GLY A 301 11.00 -19.57 -12.57
C GLY A 301 11.24 -19.80 -11.07
N PHE A 302 12.29 -19.20 -10.49
CA PHE A 302 12.60 -19.31 -9.06
C PHE A 302 11.64 -18.53 -8.17
N LYS A 303 10.93 -17.51 -8.72
CA LYS A 303 9.92 -16.70 -8.02
C LYS A 303 8.51 -17.32 -8.03
N VAL A 304 8.28 -18.34 -8.87
CA VAL A 304 6.97 -18.98 -9.00
C VAL A 304 6.62 -19.72 -7.71
N PRO A 305 5.42 -19.53 -7.13
CA PRO A 305 4.99 -20.25 -5.95
C PRO A 305 5.03 -21.76 -6.16
N ARG A 306 5.61 -22.48 -5.20
CA ARG A 306 5.66 -23.95 -5.20
C ARG A 306 4.49 -24.58 -4.46
N ALA A 307 3.79 -23.81 -3.68
CA ALA A 307 2.55 -24.20 -3.01
C ALA A 307 1.52 -23.08 -3.16
N VAL A 308 0.28 -23.47 -3.39
CA VAL A 308 -0.87 -22.58 -3.43
C VAL A 308 -1.93 -23.13 -2.49
N VAL A 309 -2.41 -22.29 -1.57
CA VAL A 309 -3.43 -22.63 -0.58
C VAL A 309 -4.61 -21.69 -0.78
N PHE A 310 -5.79 -22.24 -1.04
CA PHE A 310 -7.02 -21.47 -1.13
C PHE A 310 -7.71 -21.35 0.21
N GLY A 311 -8.24 -20.16 0.52
CA GLY A 311 -9.00 -19.90 1.74
C GLY A 311 -9.17 -18.42 2.01
N GLU A 312 -9.98 -18.10 3.01
CA GLU A 312 -10.11 -16.75 3.51
C GLU A 312 -8.80 -16.33 4.22
N LEU A 313 -8.32 -15.14 3.89
CA LEU A 313 -7.07 -14.63 4.44
C LEU A 313 -7.30 -13.94 5.80
N PRO A 314 -6.48 -14.22 6.83
CA PRO A 314 -6.58 -13.54 8.10
C PRO A 314 -6.21 -12.05 7.94
N LYS A 315 -7.11 -11.17 8.39
CA LYS A 315 -6.96 -9.72 8.25
C LYS A 315 -7.05 -9.03 9.62
N THR A 316 -6.34 -7.93 9.78
CA THR A 316 -6.51 -7.03 10.91
C THR A 316 -7.85 -6.29 10.80
N SER A 317 -8.25 -5.59 11.87
CA SER A 317 -9.42 -4.69 11.86
C SER A 317 -9.31 -3.56 10.81
N THR A 318 -8.11 -3.28 10.32
CA THR A 318 -7.84 -2.30 9.26
C THR A 318 -7.78 -2.92 7.86
N GLY A 319 -8.01 -4.25 7.74
CA GLY A 319 -8.01 -4.98 6.47
C GLY A 319 -6.64 -5.42 5.97
N LYS A 320 -5.55 -5.24 6.75
CA LYS A 320 -4.21 -5.71 6.40
C LYS A 320 -4.10 -7.22 6.64
N ILE A 321 -3.60 -7.96 5.63
CA ILE A 321 -3.37 -9.39 5.73
C ILE A 321 -2.27 -9.68 6.76
N GLN A 322 -2.53 -10.65 7.63
CA GLN A 322 -1.63 -11.04 8.74
C GLN A 322 -0.69 -12.17 8.27
N LYS A 323 0.35 -11.83 7.51
CA LYS A 323 1.32 -12.81 6.99
C LYS A 323 1.94 -13.69 8.09
N PHE A 324 2.07 -13.21 9.31
CA PHE A 324 2.62 -14.01 10.42
C PHE A 324 1.72 -15.20 10.80
N GLU A 325 0.40 -15.09 10.62
CA GLU A 325 -0.50 -16.24 10.79
C GLU A 325 -0.40 -17.22 9.63
N LEU A 326 -0.21 -16.72 8.40
CA LEU A 326 -0.04 -17.57 7.22
C LEU A 326 1.27 -18.35 7.25
N ARG A 327 2.35 -17.77 7.80
CA ARG A 327 3.64 -18.48 7.97
C ARG A 327 3.54 -19.69 8.89
N LYS A 328 2.58 -19.73 9.82
CA LYS A 328 2.35 -20.90 10.67
C LYS A 328 1.70 -22.06 9.92
N GLN A 329 1.12 -21.78 8.75
CA GLN A 329 0.37 -22.74 7.94
C GLN A 329 1.16 -23.18 6.69
N ALA A 330 2.28 -22.52 6.38
CA ALA A 330 3.09 -22.74 5.18
C ALA A 330 3.99 -24.00 5.21
#